data_6f43ea7c5e7711d3b5b13d1a0b372ac8
#
_entry.id   6f43ea7c5e7711d3b5b13d1a0b372ac8
#
_cell.length_a   1.000
_cell.length_b   1.000
_cell.length_c   1.000
_cell.angle_alpha   90.00
_cell.angle_beta   90.00
_cell.angle_gamma   90.00
#
_symmetry.space_group_name_H-M   'P 1'
#
loop_
_entity.id
_entity.type
_entity.pdbx_description
1 polymer ?
#
loop_
_entity_poly.entity_id
_entity_poly.type
_entity_poly.pdbx_seq_one_letter_code
_entity_poly.pdbx_strand_id
1 'polypeptide(L)'
;MIEIESMETIEEKIEYLAKHYSKKNQIEKCKEELKELLVELDNAIEINGEIVLPENTWSEVADVNIMTAQLMIQHHQKDTVIEQMRYKLDRQIERIRSERRVSDYQEMIRERILRTFLGGRD
;
A
#
# COMPACT_ATOMS: atom_id res chain seq x y z
N MET A 1 2.80 17.46 -28.54
CA MET A 1 3.85 17.15 -27.56
C MET A 1 3.83 18.20 -26.47
N ILE A 2 3.80 17.79 -25.20
CA ILE A 2 3.86 18.72 -24.06
C ILE A 2 5.32 19.15 -23.88
N GLU A 3 5.55 20.45 -23.86
CA GLU A 3 6.88 20.97 -23.56
C GLU A 3 7.15 20.91 -22.06
N ILE A 4 8.43 20.71 -21.68
CA ILE A 4 8.82 20.54 -20.27
C ILE A 4 8.36 21.74 -19.42
N GLU A 5 8.51 22.95 -19.94
CA GLU A 5 8.14 24.19 -19.24
C GLU A 5 6.63 24.31 -19.02
N SER A 6 5.79 23.58 -19.78
CA SER A 6 4.33 23.64 -19.65
C SER A 6 3.76 22.55 -18.75
N MET A 7 4.60 21.61 -18.28
CA MET A 7 4.15 20.54 -17.40
C MET A 7 3.98 21.07 -15.96
N GLU A 8 2.76 21.12 -15.48
CA GLU A 8 2.43 21.63 -14.16
C GLU A 8 2.08 20.53 -13.16
N THR A 9 1.49 19.43 -13.64
CA THR A 9 1.00 18.37 -12.76
C THR A 9 2.00 17.22 -12.63
N ILE A 10 1.87 16.49 -11.53
CA ILE A 10 2.66 15.26 -11.29
C ILE A 10 2.36 14.25 -12.40
N GLU A 11 1.10 14.07 -12.78
CA GLU A 11 0.69 13.13 -13.81
C GLU A 11 1.32 13.45 -15.17
N GLU A 12 1.35 14.70 -15.56
CA GLU A 12 1.97 15.13 -16.83
C GLU A 12 3.47 14.82 -16.86
N LYS A 13 4.15 15.08 -15.75
CA LYS A 13 5.59 14.81 -15.62
C LYS A 13 5.87 13.32 -15.65
N ILE A 14 5.09 12.51 -14.97
CA ILE A 14 5.22 11.05 -14.98
C ILE A 14 5.00 10.52 -16.38
N GLU A 15 3.97 10.98 -17.08
CA GLU A 15 3.68 10.55 -18.45
C GLU A 15 4.82 10.92 -19.42
N TYR A 16 5.36 12.13 -19.30
CA TYR A 16 6.50 12.54 -20.08
C TYR A 16 7.69 11.61 -19.87
N LEU A 17 8.04 11.32 -18.64
CA LEU A 17 9.17 10.46 -18.30
C LEU A 17 8.95 9.01 -18.75
N ALA A 18 7.72 8.51 -18.62
CA ALA A 18 7.36 7.17 -19.09
C ALA A 18 7.57 7.01 -20.59
N LYS A 19 7.33 8.05 -21.37
CA LYS A 19 7.54 8.05 -22.82
C LYS A 19 9.01 8.23 -23.20
N HIS A 20 9.78 8.84 -22.32
CA HIS A 20 11.20 9.12 -22.57
C HIS A 20 12.09 7.88 -22.38
N TYR A 21 11.86 7.12 -21.32
CA TYR A 21 12.71 5.98 -20.98
C TYR A 21 12.28 4.71 -21.71
N SER A 22 13.26 3.86 -22.04
CA SER A 22 12.97 2.54 -22.59
C SER A 22 12.33 1.64 -21.53
N LYS A 23 11.56 0.64 -21.97
CA LYS A 23 10.95 -0.32 -21.06
C LYS A 23 11.99 -1.07 -20.22
N LYS A 24 13.11 -1.42 -20.83
CA LYS A 24 14.21 -2.09 -20.15
C LYS A 24 14.80 -1.22 -19.05
N ASN A 25 15.12 0.03 -19.36
CA ASN A 25 15.67 0.97 -18.37
C ASN A 25 14.68 1.25 -17.25
N GLN A 26 13.40 1.36 -17.58
CA GLN A 26 12.36 1.59 -16.59
C GLN A 26 12.26 0.43 -15.59
N ILE A 27 12.34 -0.82 -16.09
CA ILE A 27 12.30 -2.01 -15.22
C ILE A 27 13.52 -2.03 -14.30
N GLU A 28 14.72 -1.79 -14.84
CA GLU A 28 15.94 -1.80 -14.02
C GLU A 28 15.93 -0.69 -12.98
N LYS A 29 15.45 0.49 -13.34
CA LYS A 29 15.33 1.61 -12.41
C LYS A 29 14.29 1.32 -11.33
N CYS A 30 13.19 0.72 -11.70
CA CYS A 30 12.14 0.32 -10.74
C CYS A 30 12.70 -0.68 -9.71
N LYS A 31 13.46 -1.68 -10.15
CA LYS A 31 14.11 -2.62 -9.26
C LYS A 31 15.06 -1.92 -8.28
N GLU A 32 15.85 -0.99 -8.79
CA GLU A 32 16.80 -0.22 -7.98
C GLU A 32 16.10 0.55 -6.86
N GLU A 33 15.04 1.27 -7.21
CA GLU A 33 14.28 2.06 -6.23
C GLU A 33 13.55 1.17 -5.21
N LEU A 34 13.04 0.02 -5.63
CA LEU A 34 12.43 -0.95 -4.71
C LEU A 34 13.44 -1.49 -3.71
N LYS A 35 14.67 -1.77 -4.14
CA LYS A 35 15.74 -2.21 -3.25
C LYS A 35 16.13 -1.13 -2.25
N GLU A 36 16.21 0.12 -2.69
CA GLU A 36 16.53 1.25 -1.81
C GLU A 36 15.45 1.45 -0.75
N LEU A 37 14.17 1.33 -1.12
CA LEU A 37 13.09 1.39 -0.14
C LEU A 37 13.16 0.24 0.85
N LEU A 38 13.47 -0.97 0.38
CA LEU A 38 13.58 -2.14 1.24
C LEU A 38 14.67 -1.93 2.30
N VAL A 39 15.80 -1.37 1.92
CA VAL A 39 16.89 -1.04 2.87
C VAL A 39 16.38 -0.10 3.97
N GLU A 40 15.61 0.94 3.61
CA GLU A 40 15.06 1.86 4.60
C GLU A 40 14.08 1.17 5.55
N LEU A 41 13.21 0.31 5.01
CA LEU A 41 12.25 -0.44 5.83
C LEU A 41 12.96 -1.43 6.76
N ASP A 42 14.05 -2.07 6.30
CA ASP A 42 14.85 -2.98 7.13
C ASP A 42 15.56 -2.26 8.28
N ASN A 43 15.74 -0.95 8.17
CA ASN A 43 16.34 -0.11 9.21
C ASN A 43 15.32 0.51 10.17
N ALA A 44 14.05 0.10 10.07
CA ALA A 44 13.05 0.50 11.06
C ALA A 44 13.46 -0.01 12.46
N ILE A 45 13.28 0.83 13.47
CA ILE A 45 13.61 0.47 14.86
C ILE A 45 12.41 0.71 15.75
N GLU A 46 12.37 0.01 16.87
CA GLU A 46 11.33 0.19 17.87
C GLU A 46 11.90 0.96 19.06
N ILE A 47 11.25 2.07 19.41
CA ILE A 47 11.62 2.92 20.52
C ILE A 47 10.38 3.14 21.38
N ASN A 48 10.41 2.68 22.64
CA ASN A 48 9.29 2.85 23.58
C ASN A 48 7.94 2.32 23.03
N GLY A 49 7.99 1.21 22.30
CA GLY A 49 6.80 0.59 21.71
C GLY A 49 6.35 1.21 20.38
N GLU A 50 7.02 2.23 19.90
CA GLU A 50 6.71 2.86 18.63
C GLU A 50 7.74 2.49 17.57
N ILE A 51 7.26 2.25 16.34
CA ILE A 51 8.13 1.99 15.20
C ILE A 51 8.58 3.31 14.58
N VAL A 52 9.89 3.48 14.47
CA VAL A 52 10.49 4.67 13.88
C VAL A 52 11.21 4.28 12.59
N LEU A 53 10.83 4.92 11.50
CA LEU A 53 11.46 4.74 10.20
C LEU A 53 12.55 5.80 9.98
N PRO A 54 13.63 5.46 9.25
CA PRO A 54 14.61 6.46 8.84
C PRO A 54 13.95 7.63 8.10
N GLU A 55 14.48 8.82 8.27
CA GLU A 55 13.93 10.02 7.64
C GLU A 55 13.90 9.92 6.11
N ASN A 56 14.90 9.25 5.52
CA ASN A 56 14.98 9.08 4.07
C ASN A 56 13.90 8.12 3.47
N THR A 57 13.18 7.40 4.32
CA THR A 57 12.14 6.46 3.88
C THR A 57 11.12 7.12 2.94
N TRP A 58 10.71 8.34 3.25
CA TRP A 58 9.65 9.02 2.50
C TRP A 58 10.11 9.46 1.12
N SER A 59 11.39 9.81 0.98
CA SER A 59 12.01 10.06 -0.31
C SER A 59 12.01 8.80 -1.17
N GLU A 60 12.34 7.65 -0.58
CA GLU A 60 12.34 6.37 -1.30
C GLU A 60 10.92 5.92 -1.67
N VAL A 61 9.94 6.19 -0.81
CA VAL A 61 8.52 5.94 -1.15
C VAL A 61 8.11 6.77 -2.36
N ALA A 62 8.51 8.03 -2.41
CA ALA A 62 8.23 8.89 -3.57
C ALA A 62 8.85 8.33 -4.85
N ASP A 63 10.11 7.88 -4.79
CA ASP A 63 10.80 7.30 -5.94
C ASP A 63 10.11 6.03 -6.45
N VAL A 64 9.70 5.14 -5.54
CA VAL A 64 8.97 3.92 -5.89
C VAL A 64 7.62 4.25 -6.53
N ASN A 65 6.89 5.20 -5.97
CA ASN A 65 5.60 5.61 -6.52
C ASN A 65 5.75 6.17 -7.95
N ILE A 66 6.77 6.96 -8.18
CA ILE A 66 7.07 7.51 -9.51
C ILE A 66 7.42 6.39 -10.49
N MET A 67 8.32 5.49 -10.09
CA MET A 67 8.78 4.41 -10.96
C MET A 67 7.67 3.43 -11.32
N THR A 68 6.84 3.04 -10.36
CA THR A 68 5.71 2.13 -10.62
C THR A 68 4.64 2.80 -11.48
N ALA A 69 4.39 4.09 -11.30
CA ALA A 69 3.45 4.83 -12.15
C ALA A 69 3.95 4.89 -13.61
N GLN A 70 5.24 5.16 -13.82
CA GLN A 70 5.83 5.15 -15.15
C GLN A 70 5.73 3.76 -15.79
N LEU A 71 5.98 2.72 -15.02
CA LEU A 71 5.89 1.33 -15.50
C LEU A 71 4.48 1.01 -15.99
N MET A 72 3.46 1.39 -15.23
CA MET A 72 2.06 1.18 -15.62
C MET A 72 1.71 1.88 -16.92
N ILE A 73 2.18 3.11 -17.08
CA ILE A 73 1.92 3.91 -18.28
C ILE A 73 2.61 3.30 -19.49
N GLN A 74 3.88 2.91 -19.36
CA GLN A 74 4.64 2.30 -20.44
C GLN A 74 4.00 1.02 -20.98
N HIS A 75 3.37 0.24 -20.12
CA HIS A 75 2.76 -1.05 -20.47
C HIS A 75 1.25 -0.96 -20.65
N HIS A 76 0.67 0.22 -20.62
CA HIS A 76 -0.78 0.44 -20.77
C HIS A 76 -1.60 -0.37 -19.78
N GLN A 77 -1.15 -0.47 -18.52
CA GLN A 77 -1.76 -1.29 -17.49
C GLN A 77 -2.34 -0.50 -16.32
N LYS A 78 -2.48 0.82 -16.47
CA LYS A 78 -2.98 1.67 -15.39
C LYS A 78 -4.37 1.22 -14.90
N ASP A 79 -5.29 0.99 -15.82
CA ASP A 79 -6.66 0.57 -15.47
C ASP A 79 -6.68 -0.82 -14.85
N THR A 80 -5.87 -1.74 -15.35
CA THR A 80 -5.73 -3.08 -14.79
C THR A 80 -5.25 -3.02 -13.33
N VAL A 81 -4.25 -2.19 -13.05
CA VAL A 81 -3.73 -2.04 -11.70
C VAL A 81 -4.78 -1.44 -10.77
N ILE A 82 -5.51 -0.42 -11.22
CA ILE A 82 -6.58 0.20 -10.42
C ILE A 82 -7.66 -0.83 -10.08
N GLU A 83 -8.10 -1.64 -11.05
CA GLU A 83 -9.07 -2.70 -10.81
C GLU A 83 -8.57 -3.72 -9.79
N GLN A 84 -7.30 -4.13 -9.90
CA GLN A 84 -6.69 -5.06 -8.94
C GLN A 84 -6.61 -4.44 -7.54
N MET A 85 -6.30 -3.16 -7.45
CA MET A 85 -6.28 -2.47 -6.16
C MET A 85 -7.66 -2.45 -5.51
N ARG A 86 -8.71 -2.14 -6.28
CA ARG A 86 -10.08 -2.15 -5.76
C ARG A 86 -10.47 -3.53 -5.24
N TYR A 87 -10.23 -4.57 -6.02
CA TYR A 87 -10.53 -5.94 -5.63
C TYR A 87 -9.80 -6.35 -4.36
N LYS A 88 -8.50 -6.07 -4.30
CA LYS A 88 -7.67 -6.46 -3.15
C LYS A 88 -8.04 -5.69 -1.88
N LEU A 89 -8.36 -4.41 -2.02
CA LEU A 89 -8.78 -3.60 -0.88
C LEU A 89 -10.14 -4.07 -0.33
N ASP A 90 -11.08 -4.32 -1.21
CA ASP A 90 -12.40 -4.83 -0.82
C ASP A 90 -12.27 -6.18 -0.11
N ARG A 91 -11.39 -7.05 -0.61
CA ARG A 91 -11.12 -8.35 -0.01
C ARG A 91 -10.52 -8.22 1.39
N GLN A 92 -9.57 -7.30 1.57
CA GLN A 92 -8.99 -7.04 2.90
C GLN A 92 -10.03 -6.51 3.89
N ILE A 93 -10.87 -5.57 3.45
CA ILE A 93 -11.94 -5.01 4.27
C ILE A 93 -12.91 -6.11 4.67
N GLU A 94 -13.30 -6.99 3.75
CA GLU A 94 -14.22 -8.08 4.04
C GLU A 94 -13.60 -9.09 5.02
N ARG A 95 -12.31 -9.37 4.92
CA ARG A 95 -11.61 -10.22 5.89
C ARG A 95 -11.69 -9.65 7.31
N ILE A 96 -11.45 -8.36 7.46
CA ILE A 96 -11.52 -7.68 8.76
C ILE A 96 -12.95 -7.74 9.30
N ARG A 97 -13.95 -7.49 8.47
CA ARG A 97 -15.37 -7.58 8.86
C ARG A 97 -15.75 -8.99 9.29
N SER A 98 -15.28 -10.01 8.58
CA SER A 98 -15.52 -11.41 8.91
C SER A 98 -14.89 -11.78 10.25
N GLU A 99 -13.66 -11.38 10.50
CA GLU A 99 -12.98 -11.61 11.77
C GLU A 99 -13.71 -10.94 12.93
N ARG A 100 -14.16 -9.70 12.73
CA ARG A 100 -14.92 -8.96 13.73
C ARG A 100 -16.24 -9.65 14.06
N ARG A 101 -16.98 -10.12 13.04
CA ARG A 101 -18.24 -10.85 13.24
C ARG A 101 -18.06 -12.13 14.05
N VAL A 102 -17.01 -12.89 13.76
CA VAL A 102 -16.67 -14.10 14.49
C VAL A 102 -16.33 -13.77 15.93
N SER A 103 -15.51 -12.74 16.16
CA SER A 103 -15.12 -12.30 17.50
C SER A 103 -16.32 -11.84 18.32
N ASP A 104 -17.20 -11.04 17.73
CA ASP A 104 -18.42 -10.56 18.40
C ASP A 104 -19.35 -11.72 18.77
N TYR A 105 -19.48 -12.69 17.88
CA TYR A 105 -20.28 -13.90 18.15
C TYR A 105 -19.68 -14.71 19.30
N GLN A 106 -18.38 -14.92 19.30
CA GLN A 106 -17.68 -15.64 20.37
C GLN A 106 -17.84 -14.93 21.71
N GLU A 107 -17.73 -13.63 21.74
CA GLU A 107 -17.92 -12.83 22.95
C GLU A 107 -19.35 -12.96 23.47
N MET A 108 -20.35 -12.89 22.60
CA MET A 108 -21.73 -13.07 22.93
C MET A 108 -21.99 -14.45 23.57
N ILE A 109 -21.42 -15.51 22.99
CA ILE A 109 -21.51 -16.87 23.53
C ILE A 109 -20.88 -16.95 24.93
N ARG A 110 -19.70 -16.36 25.10
CA ARG A 110 -19.00 -16.32 26.39
C ARG A 110 -19.85 -15.65 27.45
N GLU A 111 -20.42 -14.49 27.17
CA GLU A 111 -21.27 -13.75 28.11
C GLU A 111 -22.50 -14.56 28.50
N ARG A 112 -23.10 -15.25 27.55
CA ARG A 112 -24.25 -16.10 27.78
C ARG A 112 -23.90 -17.27 28.70
N ILE A 113 -22.78 -17.91 28.50
CA ILE A 113 -22.29 -19.01 29.35
C ILE A 113 -22.02 -18.51 30.75
N LEU A 114 -21.32 -17.40 30.92
CA LEU A 114 -21.03 -16.82 32.21
C LEU A 114 -22.29 -16.46 32.96
N ARG A 115 -23.27 -15.88 32.27
CA ARG A 115 -24.57 -15.53 32.88
C ARG A 115 -25.32 -16.75 33.37
N THR A 116 -25.25 -17.85 32.62
CA THR A 116 -25.94 -19.09 32.99
C THR A 116 -25.27 -19.80 34.15
N PHE A 117 -23.92 -19.89 34.15
CA PHE A 117 -23.21 -20.71 35.14
C PHE A 117 -22.71 -19.94 36.36
N LEU A 118 -22.53 -18.63 36.29
CA LEU A 118 -22.03 -17.83 37.40
C LEU A 118 -23.11 -16.99 38.09
N GLY A 119 -24.35 -17.45 37.99
CA GLY A 119 -25.42 -16.90 38.79
C GLY A 119 -26.05 -15.63 38.27
N GLY A 120 -26.06 -15.43 36.99
CA GLY A 120 -26.81 -14.35 36.37
C GLY A 120 -28.32 -14.53 36.48
N ARG A 121 -28.79 -14.95 37.60
CA ARG A 121 -30.23 -15.03 37.88
C ARG A 121 -30.72 -13.69 38.38
N ASP A 122 -31.70 -13.24 37.81
CA ASP A 122 -32.40 -12.04 38.29
C ASP A 122 -33.69 -12.36 38.92
#